data_e3b2ea0df7b01620d6a6d95349eceda3
#
_entry.id   e3b2ea0df7b01620d6a6d95349eceda3
#
_cell.length_a   1.000
_cell.length_b   1.000
_cell.length_c   1.000
_cell.angle_alpha   90.00
_cell.angle_beta   90.00
_cell.angle_gamma   90.00
#
_symmetry.space_group_name_H-M   'P 1'
#
loop_
_entity.id
_entity.type
_entity.pdbx_description
1 polymer ?
#
loop_
_entity_poly.entity_id
_entity_poly.type
_entity_poly.pdbx_seq_one_letter_code
_entity_poly.pdbx_strand_id
1 'polypeptide(L)'
;MDKLIIKGGSKISGSVNVHGSKNSALPIIVSSLLSEKTLKLSNVPNVVDVLNLIKLLKNYGVKIEHKKNKLKISPSKIKNLSADYDVVRKMRASILILGPLLSRFGEARISLPGGCAIGTRPIDIHLAGLSKLGANFDIQNGFVVGSVKSQLIGNKIKLPFPSVGATENILMASVLAKGETKISNAAREPEIEDLSKCLIKMGAKIEGHGTKTILVQGVTKLKKAEHEIISDRIVAG
;
A
#
# COMPACT_ATOMS: atom_id res chain seq x y z
N MET A 1 0.57 -20.13 -26.80
CA MET A 1 0.93 -18.71 -26.60
C MET A 1 -0.10 -17.90 -27.37
N ASP A 2 -0.80 -17.02 -26.69
CA ASP A 2 -1.74 -16.11 -27.34
C ASP A 2 -0.95 -15.10 -28.19
N LYS A 3 -1.47 -14.79 -29.37
CA LYS A 3 -0.85 -13.83 -30.29
C LYS A 3 -1.77 -12.62 -30.46
N LEU A 4 -1.22 -11.43 -30.34
CA LEU A 4 -1.89 -10.18 -30.70
C LEU A 4 -1.38 -9.76 -32.09
N ILE A 5 -2.28 -9.69 -33.06
CA ILE A 5 -1.96 -9.22 -34.44
C ILE A 5 -2.57 -7.84 -34.59
N ILE A 6 -1.72 -6.83 -34.83
CA ILE A 6 -2.15 -5.44 -35.01
C ILE A 6 -1.89 -5.06 -36.45
N LYS A 7 -2.96 -4.65 -37.17
CA LYS A 7 -2.87 -4.04 -38.52
C LYS A 7 -2.94 -2.53 -38.35
N GLY A 8 -1.81 -1.85 -38.49
CA GLY A 8 -1.72 -0.39 -38.40
C GLY A 8 -2.20 0.33 -39.65
N GLY A 9 -2.01 1.67 -39.68
CA GLY A 9 -2.29 2.52 -40.83
C GLY A 9 -3.69 3.19 -40.84
N SER A 10 -4.55 2.89 -39.85
CA SER A 10 -5.84 3.58 -39.72
C SER A 10 -5.68 4.87 -38.90
N LYS A 11 -6.36 5.95 -39.33
CA LYS A 11 -6.47 7.18 -38.55
C LYS A 11 -7.35 6.92 -37.32
N ILE A 12 -6.79 7.12 -36.14
CA ILE A 12 -7.51 6.95 -34.89
C ILE A 12 -8.04 8.31 -34.41
N SER A 13 -9.35 8.38 -34.10
CA SER A 13 -9.97 9.54 -33.48
C SER A 13 -11.04 9.07 -32.50
N GLY A 14 -11.22 9.78 -31.38
CA GLY A 14 -12.19 9.44 -30.34
C GLY A 14 -11.67 9.73 -28.95
N SER A 15 -12.45 9.35 -27.93
CA SER A 15 -12.09 9.47 -26.52
C SER A 15 -12.30 8.14 -25.79
N VAL A 16 -11.43 7.84 -24.85
CA VAL A 16 -11.50 6.65 -23.99
C VAL A 16 -11.40 7.07 -22.54
N ASN A 17 -12.30 6.56 -21.69
CA ASN A 17 -12.18 6.75 -20.25
C ASN A 17 -11.18 5.76 -19.67
N VAL A 18 -10.11 6.27 -19.07
CA VAL A 18 -9.09 5.46 -18.40
C VAL A 18 -9.59 5.09 -17.00
N HIS A 19 -9.61 3.81 -16.69
CA HIS A 19 -9.99 3.31 -15.37
C HIS A 19 -8.95 3.68 -14.29
N GLY A 20 -9.30 3.47 -13.03
CA GLY A 20 -8.41 3.76 -11.91
C GLY A 20 -7.09 2.99 -11.95
N SER A 21 -6.06 3.62 -11.41
CA SER A 21 -4.71 3.06 -11.36
C SER A 21 -4.64 1.86 -10.41
N LYS A 22 -4.16 0.72 -10.93
CA LYS A 22 -3.85 -0.45 -10.12
C LYS A 22 -2.81 -0.12 -9.05
N ASN A 23 -1.74 0.56 -9.43
CA ASN A 23 -0.62 0.85 -8.54
C ASN A 23 -0.99 1.88 -7.45
N SER A 24 -2.01 2.69 -7.66
CA SER A 24 -2.58 3.55 -6.62
C SER A 24 -3.60 2.81 -5.76
N ALA A 25 -4.45 2.00 -6.36
CA ALA A 25 -5.49 1.26 -5.65
C ALA A 25 -4.92 0.32 -4.58
N LEU A 26 -3.83 -0.40 -4.88
CA LEU A 26 -3.26 -1.39 -3.96
C LEU A 26 -2.81 -0.78 -2.62
N PRO A 27 -1.93 0.24 -2.56
CA PRO A 27 -1.54 0.85 -1.29
C PRO A 27 -2.71 1.55 -0.58
N ILE A 28 -3.64 2.17 -1.32
CA ILE A 28 -4.82 2.82 -0.73
C ILE A 28 -5.77 1.78 -0.10
N ILE A 29 -5.98 0.63 -0.72
CA ILE A 29 -6.77 -0.46 -0.11
C ILE A 29 -6.07 -0.95 1.16
N VAL A 30 -4.75 -1.13 1.14
CA VAL A 30 -3.94 -1.54 2.29
C VAL A 30 -4.00 -0.51 3.42
N SER A 31 -4.00 0.79 3.10
CA SER A 31 -4.07 1.87 4.10
C SER A 31 -5.32 1.80 4.97
N SER A 32 -6.39 1.13 4.52
CA SER A 32 -7.58 0.89 5.34
C SER A 32 -7.27 0.16 6.65
N LEU A 33 -6.23 -0.67 6.70
CA LEU A 33 -5.81 -1.39 7.90
C LEU A 33 -5.35 -0.47 9.03
N LEU A 34 -4.99 0.78 8.74
CA LEU A 34 -4.55 1.79 9.74
C LEU A 34 -5.70 2.27 10.64
N SER A 35 -6.96 1.97 10.33
CA SER A 35 -8.12 2.46 11.07
C SER A 35 -9.17 1.37 11.26
N GLU A 36 -10.01 1.52 12.29
CA GLU A 36 -11.25 0.72 12.44
C GLU A 36 -12.42 1.31 11.66
N LYS A 37 -12.24 2.52 11.15
CA LYS A 37 -13.30 3.25 10.46
C LYS A 37 -13.38 2.85 9.00
N THR A 38 -14.57 2.96 8.44
CA THR A 38 -14.83 2.59 7.04
C THR A 38 -14.11 3.52 6.07
N LEU A 39 -13.42 2.93 5.10
CA LEU A 39 -12.89 3.59 3.91
C LEU A 39 -13.75 3.22 2.70
N LYS A 40 -14.29 4.22 2.00
CA LYS A 40 -15.01 4.04 0.74
C LYS A 40 -14.14 4.52 -0.41
N LEU A 41 -14.01 3.69 -1.42
CA LEU A 41 -13.21 3.96 -2.62
C LEU A 41 -14.10 3.91 -3.87
N SER A 42 -13.85 4.83 -4.80
CA SER A 42 -14.42 4.81 -6.16
C SER A 42 -13.31 4.75 -7.20
N ASN A 43 -13.68 4.50 -8.44
CA ASN A 43 -12.76 4.30 -9.55
C ASN A 43 -11.73 3.18 -9.31
N VAL A 44 -12.11 2.14 -8.57
CA VAL A 44 -11.24 0.99 -8.30
C VAL A 44 -11.19 0.09 -9.54
N PRO A 45 -9.98 -0.24 -10.07
CA PRO A 45 -9.88 -1.07 -11.27
C PRO A 45 -10.24 -2.53 -10.96
N ASN A 46 -10.91 -3.18 -11.91
CA ASN A 46 -11.25 -4.60 -11.81
C ASN A 46 -10.15 -5.47 -12.41
N VAL A 47 -9.04 -5.59 -11.69
CA VAL A 47 -7.85 -6.36 -12.10
C VAL A 47 -7.51 -7.43 -11.06
N VAL A 48 -6.82 -8.49 -11.50
CA VAL A 48 -6.50 -9.67 -10.67
C VAL A 48 -5.80 -9.30 -9.37
N ASP A 49 -4.85 -8.35 -9.40
CA ASP A 49 -4.10 -7.92 -8.21
C ASP A 49 -5.03 -7.31 -7.15
N VAL A 50 -6.00 -6.48 -7.55
CA VAL A 50 -6.99 -5.88 -6.64
C VAL A 50 -7.90 -6.96 -6.05
N LEU A 51 -8.36 -7.92 -6.88
CA LEU A 51 -9.20 -9.02 -6.41
C LEU A 51 -8.46 -9.93 -5.43
N ASN A 52 -7.20 -10.21 -5.68
CA ASN A 52 -6.36 -11.00 -4.77
C ASN A 52 -6.12 -10.25 -3.45
N LEU A 53 -5.88 -8.93 -3.49
CA LEU A 53 -5.74 -8.11 -2.28
C LEU A 53 -7.03 -8.11 -1.46
N ILE A 54 -8.19 -8.00 -2.11
CA ILE A 54 -9.50 -8.09 -1.42
C ILE A 54 -9.64 -9.45 -0.72
N LYS A 55 -9.27 -10.56 -1.38
CA LYS A 55 -9.28 -11.90 -0.77
C LYS A 55 -8.36 -11.95 0.45
N LEU A 56 -7.14 -11.43 0.31
CA LEU A 56 -6.16 -11.37 1.39
C LEU A 56 -6.70 -10.60 2.59
N LEU A 57 -7.25 -9.40 2.40
CA LEU A 57 -7.80 -8.61 3.50
C LEU A 57 -9.03 -9.27 4.15
N LYS A 58 -9.85 -9.99 3.39
CA LYS A 58 -10.95 -10.80 3.95
C LYS A 58 -10.44 -11.91 4.86
N ASN A 59 -9.29 -12.55 4.55
CA ASN A 59 -8.67 -13.56 5.42
C ASN A 59 -8.20 -12.97 6.76
N TYR A 60 -7.81 -11.69 6.78
CA TYR A 60 -7.56 -10.96 8.03
C TYR A 60 -8.85 -10.63 8.82
N GLY A 61 -10.03 -10.89 8.27
CA GLY A 61 -11.32 -10.61 8.89
C GLY A 61 -11.90 -9.24 8.50
N VAL A 62 -11.33 -8.55 7.53
CA VAL A 62 -11.84 -7.27 7.04
C VAL A 62 -13.13 -7.49 6.24
N LYS A 63 -14.21 -6.77 6.58
CA LYS A 63 -15.44 -6.76 5.78
C LYS A 63 -15.26 -5.87 4.57
N ILE A 64 -15.45 -6.42 3.37
CA ILE A 64 -15.31 -5.69 2.11
C ILE A 64 -16.53 -5.96 1.23
N GLU A 65 -17.22 -4.88 0.88
CA GLU A 65 -18.27 -4.84 -0.14
C GLU A 65 -17.65 -4.30 -1.44
N HIS A 66 -17.74 -5.08 -2.52
CA HIS A 66 -17.23 -4.69 -3.83
C HIS A 66 -18.38 -4.68 -4.83
N LYS A 67 -18.68 -3.52 -5.42
CA LYS A 67 -19.71 -3.34 -6.45
C LYS A 67 -19.14 -2.54 -7.61
N LYS A 68 -19.02 -3.18 -8.78
CA LYS A 68 -18.41 -2.56 -9.97
C LYS A 68 -17.02 -1.98 -9.63
N ASN A 69 -16.84 -0.67 -9.80
CA ASN A 69 -15.60 0.06 -9.50
C ASN A 69 -15.60 0.74 -8.11
N LYS A 70 -16.42 0.27 -7.17
CA LYS A 70 -16.54 0.83 -5.81
C LYS A 70 -16.22 -0.23 -4.75
N LEU A 71 -15.44 0.17 -3.75
CA LEU A 71 -15.17 -0.64 -2.56
C LEU A 71 -15.63 0.09 -1.30
N LYS A 72 -16.22 -0.67 -0.37
CA LYS A 72 -16.43 -0.24 1.01
C LYS A 72 -15.70 -1.22 1.91
N ILE A 73 -14.70 -0.71 2.61
CA ILE A 73 -13.78 -1.50 3.43
C ILE A 73 -14.01 -1.14 4.90
N SER A 74 -14.32 -2.13 5.73
CA SER A 74 -14.63 -1.94 7.15
C SER A 74 -13.75 -2.86 8.02
N PRO A 75 -12.56 -2.40 8.45
CA PRO A 75 -11.57 -3.22 9.15
C PRO A 75 -11.75 -3.21 10.68
N SER A 76 -12.99 -3.27 11.15
CA SER A 76 -13.32 -3.17 12.57
C SER A 76 -12.94 -4.41 13.41
N LYS A 77 -12.76 -5.57 12.78
CA LYS A 77 -12.48 -6.84 13.46
C LYS A 77 -11.39 -7.62 12.71
N ILE A 78 -10.15 -7.21 12.88
CA ILE A 78 -9.02 -8.01 12.40
C ILE A 78 -8.78 -9.12 13.42
N LYS A 79 -8.92 -10.38 12.97
CA LYS A 79 -8.86 -11.56 13.85
C LYS A 79 -7.55 -12.34 13.71
N ASN A 80 -6.84 -12.19 12.61
CA ASN A 80 -5.65 -12.95 12.31
C ASN A 80 -4.60 -12.01 11.69
N LEU A 81 -3.38 -11.99 12.22
CA LEU A 81 -2.28 -11.19 11.71
C LEU A 81 -1.31 -12.02 10.83
N SER A 82 -1.69 -13.28 10.54
CA SER A 82 -0.94 -14.16 9.64
C SER A 82 -1.71 -14.35 8.33
N ALA A 83 -1.08 -14.03 7.23
CA ALA A 83 -1.64 -14.26 5.90
C ALA A 83 -1.42 -15.70 5.43
N ASP A 84 -2.40 -16.26 4.73
CA ASP A 84 -2.28 -17.55 4.06
C ASP A 84 -1.20 -17.48 2.97
N TYR A 85 -0.25 -18.42 3.04
CA TYR A 85 0.92 -18.49 2.16
C TYR A 85 0.53 -18.49 0.67
N ASP A 86 -0.51 -19.24 0.29
CA ASP A 86 -0.91 -19.39 -1.11
C ASP A 86 -1.48 -18.11 -1.75
N VAL A 87 -2.05 -17.24 -0.94
CA VAL A 87 -2.58 -15.95 -1.41
C VAL A 87 -1.45 -14.91 -1.50
N VAL A 88 -0.55 -14.91 -0.54
CA VAL A 88 0.53 -13.90 -0.43
C VAL A 88 1.62 -14.11 -1.48
N ARG A 89 2.05 -15.36 -1.74
CA ARG A 89 3.12 -15.67 -2.70
C ARG A 89 2.82 -15.20 -4.13
N LYS A 90 1.53 -15.09 -4.48
CA LYS A 90 1.07 -14.68 -5.81
C LYS A 90 1.00 -13.16 -5.98
N MET A 91 1.17 -12.39 -4.88
CA MET A 91 0.97 -10.95 -4.91
C MET A 91 2.08 -10.21 -4.15
N ARG A 92 2.93 -9.52 -4.89
CA ARG A 92 4.04 -8.75 -4.33
C ARG A 92 3.62 -7.58 -3.45
N ALA A 93 2.47 -6.97 -3.76
CA ALA A 93 1.90 -5.88 -2.96
C ALA A 93 1.56 -6.30 -1.53
N SER A 94 1.57 -7.60 -1.21
CA SER A 94 1.41 -8.10 0.17
C SER A 94 2.43 -7.52 1.14
N ILE A 95 3.64 -7.18 0.68
CA ILE A 95 4.66 -6.53 1.53
C ILE A 95 4.21 -5.18 2.10
N LEU A 96 3.31 -4.47 1.40
CA LEU A 96 2.77 -3.18 1.85
C LEU A 96 1.95 -3.29 3.14
N ILE A 97 1.47 -4.48 3.46
CA ILE A 97 0.68 -4.74 4.68
C ILE A 97 1.53 -4.62 5.94
N LEU A 98 2.86 -4.81 5.85
CA LEU A 98 3.78 -4.72 7.00
C LEU A 98 3.63 -3.40 7.76
N GLY A 99 3.74 -2.27 7.05
CA GLY A 99 3.65 -0.95 7.68
C GLY A 99 2.38 -0.75 8.50
N PRO A 100 1.20 -0.91 7.92
CA PRO A 100 -0.07 -0.80 8.63
C PRO A 100 -0.24 -1.77 9.80
N LEU A 101 0.14 -3.04 9.65
CA LEU A 101 0.03 -4.01 10.75
C LEU A 101 0.96 -3.66 11.90
N LEU A 102 2.23 -3.38 11.65
CA LEU A 102 3.19 -2.97 12.68
C LEU A 102 2.77 -1.69 13.38
N SER A 103 2.27 -0.73 12.61
CA SER A 103 1.83 0.57 13.13
C SER A 103 0.61 0.48 14.04
N ARG A 104 -0.33 -0.41 13.72
CA ARG A 104 -1.59 -0.53 14.46
C ARG A 104 -1.59 -1.63 15.51
N PHE A 105 -0.93 -2.76 15.26
CA PHE A 105 -0.99 -3.96 16.09
C PHE A 105 0.33 -4.31 16.75
N GLY A 106 1.43 -3.68 16.34
CA GLY A 106 2.76 -3.96 16.86
C GLY A 106 3.39 -5.25 16.35
N GLU A 107 2.68 -6.04 15.55
CA GLU A 107 3.17 -7.29 14.99
C GLU A 107 2.65 -7.53 13.57
N ALA A 108 3.41 -8.25 12.77
CA ALA A 108 3.02 -8.65 11.42
C ALA A 108 3.76 -9.93 11.01
N ARG A 109 3.06 -10.85 10.34
CA ARG A 109 3.67 -12.03 9.74
C ARG A 109 3.23 -12.16 8.29
N ILE A 110 4.16 -11.99 7.36
CA ILE A 110 3.88 -11.99 5.93
C ILE A 110 4.83 -12.94 5.22
N SER A 111 4.32 -13.81 4.37
CA SER A 111 5.16 -14.66 3.53
C SER A 111 6.07 -13.79 2.65
N LEU A 112 7.31 -14.23 2.47
CA LEU A 112 8.21 -13.65 1.48
C LEU A 112 7.52 -13.66 0.12
N PRO A 113 7.52 -12.53 -0.61
CA PRO A 113 6.93 -12.49 -1.93
C PRO A 113 7.70 -13.43 -2.86
N GLY A 114 6.99 -14.29 -3.57
CA GLY A 114 7.57 -15.16 -4.61
C GLY A 114 8.26 -14.32 -5.68
N GLY A 115 9.20 -14.94 -6.40
CA GLY A 115 9.89 -14.32 -7.54
C GLY A 115 8.91 -13.83 -8.60
N CYS A 116 9.21 -12.70 -9.21
CA CYS A 116 8.48 -12.19 -10.37
C CYS A 116 9.27 -12.51 -11.64
N ALA A 117 8.58 -12.76 -12.75
CA ALA A 117 9.20 -12.98 -14.06
C ALA A 117 10.10 -11.81 -14.53
N ILE A 118 9.96 -10.63 -13.93
CA ILE A 118 10.73 -9.42 -14.24
C ILE A 118 12.02 -9.30 -13.40
N GLY A 119 12.26 -10.19 -12.41
CA GLY A 119 13.48 -10.22 -11.60
C GLY A 119 13.27 -10.15 -10.08
N THR A 120 14.38 -10.32 -9.34
CA THR A 120 14.42 -10.18 -7.88
C THR A 120 14.22 -8.71 -7.51
N ARG A 121 13.22 -8.44 -6.68
CA ARG A 121 13.07 -7.11 -6.09
C ARG A 121 13.21 -7.25 -4.58
N PRO A 122 14.32 -6.80 -4.03
CA PRO A 122 14.62 -6.96 -2.61
C PRO A 122 13.60 -6.19 -1.75
N ILE A 123 13.24 -6.78 -0.62
CA ILE A 123 12.37 -6.17 0.39
C ILE A 123 13.16 -5.44 1.47
N ASP A 124 14.49 -5.51 1.39
CA ASP A 124 15.44 -4.95 2.35
C ASP A 124 15.23 -3.46 2.63
N ILE A 125 14.90 -2.68 1.59
CA ILE A 125 14.60 -1.24 1.74
C ILE A 125 13.34 -1.01 2.59
N HIS A 126 12.31 -1.86 2.42
CA HIS A 126 11.12 -1.80 3.25
C HIS A 126 11.46 -2.10 4.72
N LEU A 127 12.18 -3.21 4.95
CA LEU A 127 12.55 -3.62 6.29
C LEU A 127 13.47 -2.60 6.96
N ALA A 128 14.50 -2.12 6.25
CA ALA A 128 15.41 -1.10 6.75
C ALA A 128 14.68 0.20 7.15
N GLY A 129 13.73 0.65 6.30
CA GLY A 129 12.94 1.84 6.61
C GLY A 129 12.03 1.67 7.82
N LEU A 130 11.35 0.54 7.92
CA LEU A 130 10.49 0.23 9.07
C LEU A 130 11.31 -0.01 10.35
N SER A 131 12.52 -0.58 10.25
CA SER A 131 13.42 -0.72 11.39
C SER A 131 13.89 0.63 11.93
N LYS A 132 14.05 1.65 11.07
CA LYS A 132 14.31 3.03 11.53
C LYS A 132 13.17 3.63 12.36
N LEU A 133 11.94 3.15 12.16
CA LEU A 133 10.79 3.50 13.00
C LEU A 133 10.70 2.66 14.29
N GLY A 134 11.59 1.69 14.51
CA GLY A 134 11.64 0.84 15.69
C GLY A 134 11.03 -0.55 15.54
N ALA A 135 10.75 -0.99 14.33
CA ALA A 135 10.36 -2.38 14.08
C ALA A 135 11.58 -3.31 14.08
N ASN A 136 11.42 -4.52 14.62
CA ASN A 136 12.39 -5.61 14.54
C ASN A 136 11.84 -6.67 13.56
N PHE A 137 12.74 -7.29 12.80
CA PHE A 137 12.38 -8.30 11.83
C PHE A 137 13.21 -9.56 11.99
N ASP A 138 12.56 -10.69 11.77
CA ASP A 138 13.17 -12.00 11.63
C ASP A 138 12.61 -12.71 10.40
N ILE A 139 13.38 -13.63 9.82
CA ILE A 139 12.93 -14.45 8.69
C ILE A 139 12.81 -15.88 9.19
N GLN A 140 11.57 -16.37 9.28
CA GLN A 140 11.26 -17.70 9.79
C GLN A 140 10.43 -18.48 8.78
N ASN A 141 10.94 -19.63 8.32
CA ASN A 141 10.22 -20.56 7.45
C ASN A 141 9.60 -19.88 6.20
N GLY A 142 10.33 -18.95 5.56
CA GLY A 142 9.84 -18.22 4.39
C GLY A 142 8.86 -17.09 4.70
N PHE A 143 8.75 -16.69 5.96
CA PHE A 143 7.96 -15.53 6.40
C PHE A 143 8.87 -14.43 6.96
N VAL A 144 8.50 -13.19 6.66
CA VAL A 144 8.96 -12.02 7.42
C VAL A 144 8.08 -11.88 8.65
N VAL A 145 8.68 -11.98 9.82
CA VAL A 145 8.03 -11.76 11.12
C VAL A 145 8.52 -10.43 11.65
N GLY A 146 7.62 -9.47 11.76
CA GLY A 146 7.90 -8.13 12.27
C GLY A 146 7.26 -7.93 13.65
N SER A 147 7.96 -7.22 14.52
CA SER A 147 7.47 -6.86 15.86
C SER A 147 7.93 -5.47 16.29
N VAL A 148 7.14 -4.85 17.16
CA VAL A 148 7.42 -3.53 17.75
C VAL A 148 7.26 -3.66 19.26
N LYS A 149 8.24 -3.18 20.06
CA LYS A 149 8.20 -3.31 21.53
C LYS A 149 7.00 -2.58 22.18
N SER A 150 6.63 -1.40 21.66
CA SER A 150 5.51 -0.63 22.18
C SER A 150 4.76 0.09 21.07
N GLN A 151 5.40 1.05 20.41
CA GLN A 151 4.85 1.85 19.33
C GLN A 151 5.98 2.26 18.38
N LEU A 152 5.68 2.40 17.09
CA LEU A 152 6.61 2.98 16.14
C LEU A 152 6.91 4.44 16.52
N ILE A 153 8.16 4.85 16.34
CA ILE A 153 8.64 6.20 16.67
C ILE A 153 9.12 6.87 15.39
N GLY A 154 8.66 8.10 15.15
CA GLY A 154 9.08 8.90 14.01
C GLY A 154 10.58 9.11 13.97
N ASN A 155 11.15 9.10 12.78
CA ASN A 155 12.59 9.21 12.57
C ASN A 155 12.92 9.84 11.21
N LYS A 156 14.19 10.22 11.03
CA LYS A 156 14.75 10.65 9.75
C LYS A 156 15.18 9.43 8.95
N ILE A 157 14.53 9.18 7.81
CA ILE A 157 14.77 8.03 6.95
C ILE A 157 15.21 8.54 5.58
N LYS A 158 16.37 8.11 5.11
CA LYS A 158 16.86 8.40 3.76
C LYS A 158 16.86 7.11 2.96
N LEU A 159 16.07 7.05 1.90
CA LEU A 159 16.05 5.91 0.99
C LEU A 159 17.31 5.93 0.10
N PRO A 160 17.93 4.76 -0.18
CA PRO A 160 19.10 4.66 -1.05
C PRO A 160 18.78 5.10 -2.50
N PHE A 161 17.57 4.82 -2.94
CA PHE A 161 16.98 5.30 -4.20
C PHE A 161 15.46 5.49 -4.02
N PRO A 162 14.77 6.24 -4.90
CA PRO A 162 13.34 6.50 -4.80
C PRO A 162 12.53 5.24 -5.12
N SER A 163 12.37 4.37 -4.11
CA SER A 163 11.55 3.16 -4.19
C SER A 163 10.09 3.49 -3.89
N VAL A 164 9.19 3.25 -4.85
CA VAL A 164 7.74 3.48 -4.70
C VAL A 164 7.19 2.68 -3.53
N GLY A 165 7.34 1.35 -3.56
CA GLY A 165 6.77 0.48 -2.52
C GLY A 165 7.34 0.74 -1.13
N ALA A 166 8.65 1.03 -1.01
CA ALA A 166 9.24 1.37 0.30
C ALA A 166 8.72 2.72 0.79
N THR A 167 8.58 3.72 -0.08
CA THR A 167 7.98 5.00 0.28
C THR A 167 6.55 4.82 0.79
N GLU A 168 5.71 4.05 0.09
CA GLU A 168 4.33 3.74 0.49
C GLU A 168 4.27 3.07 1.86
N ASN A 169 5.11 2.06 2.06
CA ASN A 169 5.11 1.26 3.29
C ASN A 169 5.52 2.08 4.50
N ILE A 170 6.63 2.84 4.38
CA ILE A 170 7.14 3.72 5.43
C ILE A 170 6.16 4.86 5.69
N LEU A 171 5.58 5.46 4.65
CA LEU A 171 4.56 6.51 4.75
C LEU A 171 3.37 6.02 5.58
N MET A 172 2.79 4.86 5.24
CA MET A 172 1.67 4.28 5.97
C MET A 172 2.04 3.98 7.43
N ALA A 173 3.21 3.41 7.68
CA ALA A 173 3.68 3.12 9.04
C ALA A 173 3.85 4.38 9.89
N SER A 174 4.33 5.47 9.27
CA SER A 174 4.61 6.73 9.96
C SER A 174 3.35 7.46 10.42
N VAL A 175 2.20 7.22 9.79
CA VAL A 175 0.94 7.93 10.11
C VAL A 175 0.51 7.76 11.57
N LEU A 176 0.75 6.56 12.16
CA LEU A 176 0.43 6.29 13.57
C LEU A 176 1.68 6.22 14.46
N ALA A 177 2.87 6.51 13.94
CA ALA A 177 4.10 6.55 14.74
C ALA A 177 4.10 7.74 15.69
N LYS A 178 4.76 7.63 16.84
CA LYS A 178 4.89 8.75 17.78
C LYS A 178 5.92 9.76 17.27
N GLY A 179 5.53 11.02 17.16
CA GLY A 179 6.40 12.11 16.73
C GLY A 179 6.41 12.32 15.21
N GLU A 180 7.47 12.92 14.70
CA GLU A 180 7.62 13.29 13.29
C GLU A 180 8.51 12.28 12.55
N THR A 181 8.11 11.91 11.34
CA THR A 181 8.93 11.15 10.39
C THR A 181 9.28 12.01 9.19
N LYS A 182 10.57 12.07 8.84
CA LYS A 182 11.07 12.67 7.61
C LYS A 182 11.58 11.58 6.66
N ILE A 183 10.91 11.40 5.52
CA ILE A 183 11.33 10.47 4.46
C ILE A 183 12.04 11.29 3.38
N SER A 184 13.35 11.09 3.23
CA SER A 184 14.18 11.76 2.22
C SER A 184 14.49 10.81 1.07
N ASN A 185 14.68 11.35 -0.13
CA ASN A 185 14.81 10.61 -1.38
C ASN A 185 13.57 9.72 -1.65
N ALA A 186 12.40 10.21 -1.27
CA ALA A 186 11.12 9.56 -1.48
C ALA A 186 10.77 9.46 -2.97
N ALA A 187 10.00 8.47 -3.33
CA ALA A 187 9.36 8.36 -4.64
C ALA A 187 8.36 9.51 -4.84
N ARG A 188 8.18 9.95 -6.11
CA ARG A 188 7.39 11.15 -6.45
C ARG A 188 6.27 10.85 -7.43
N GLU A 189 6.06 9.59 -7.72
CA GLU A 189 5.03 9.12 -8.64
C GLU A 189 3.64 9.58 -8.17
N PRO A 190 2.72 9.85 -9.10
CA PRO A 190 1.35 10.27 -8.77
C PRO A 190 0.62 9.35 -7.79
N GLU A 191 0.98 8.08 -7.77
CA GLU A 191 0.45 7.06 -6.85
C GLU A 191 0.82 7.36 -5.39
N ILE A 192 2.01 7.94 -5.13
CA ILE A 192 2.42 8.40 -3.79
C ILE A 192 1.59 9.60 -3.34
N GLU A 193 1.33 10.54 -4.27
CA GLU A 193 0.46 11.67 -3.97
C GLU A 193 -0.96 11.22 -3.67
N ASP A 194 -1.48 10.27 -4.45
CA ASP A 194 -2.85 9.75 -4.30
C ASP A 194 -3.02 9.04 -2.96
N LEU A 195 -2.06 8.17 -2.58
CA LEU A 195 -2.02 7.56 -1.25
C LEU A 195 -1.98 8.62 -0.14
N SER A 196 -1.12 9.63 -0.28
CA SER A 196 -0.99 10.71 0.71
C SER A 196 -2.31 11.49 0.86
N LYS A 197 -2.96 11.84 -0.26
CA LYS A 197 -4.26 12.52 -0.27
C LYS A 197 -5.35 11.68 0.40
N CYS A 198 -5.36 10.37 0.17
CA CYS A 198 -6.27 9.46 0.86
C CYS A 198 -6.02 9.43 2.37
N LEU A 199 -4.76 9.29 2.79
CA LEU A 199 -4.37 9.31 4.21
C LEU A 199 -4.72 10.64 4.89
N ILE A 200 -4.52 11.78 4.22
CA ILE A 200 -4.90 13.11 4.71
C ILE A 200 -6.44 13.18 4.90
N LYS A 201 -7.23 12.68 3.96
CA LYS A 201 -8.69 12.56 4.12
C LYS A 201 -9.06 11.68 5.31
N MET A 202 -8.26 10.65 5.60
CA MET A 202 -8.43 9.84 6.81
C MET A 202 -7.99 10.57 8.10
N GLY A 203 -7.36 11.73 8.00
CA GLY A 203 -6.94 12.55 9.13
C GLY A 203 -5.44 12.51 9.44
N ALA A 204 -4.62 11.93 8.57
CA ALA A 204 -3.17 12.01 8.67
C ALA A 204 -2.67 13.43 8.42
N LYS A 205 -1.49 13.75 8.98
CA LYS A 205 -0.79 15.01 8.78
C LYS A 205 0.46 14.75 7.95
N ILE A 206 0.41 15.06 6.66
CA ILE A 206 1.44 14.74 5.67
C ILE A 206 1.71 15.99 4.84
N GLU A 207 2.98 16.32 4.68
CA GLU A 207 3.47 17.44 3.86
C GLU A 207 4.54 16.94 2.89
N GLY A 208 4.74 17.66 1.79
CA GLY A 208 5.78 17.39 0.80
C GLY A 208 5.57 16.15 -0.07
N HIS A 209 4.38 15.53 -0.07
CA HIS A 209 4.07 14.45 -1.00
C HIS A 209 4.19 14.92 -2.46
N GLY A 210 4.70 14.07 -3.35
CA GLY A 210 5.08 14.44 -4.72
C GLY A 210 6.45 15.11 -4.83
N THR A 211 7.16 15.33 -3.73
CA THR A 211 8.53 15.85 -3.71
C THR A 211 9.53 14.78 -3.23
N LYS A 212 10.83 15.11 -3.26
CA LYS A 212 11.90 14.22 -2.73
C LYS A 212 11.86 14.05 -1.21
N THR A 213 11.06 14.85 -0.49
CA THR A 213 11.01 14.83 0.97
C THR A 213 9.57 14.87 1.43
N ILE A 214 9.16 13.86 2.18
CA ILE A 214 7.83 13.76 2.79
C ILE A 214 8.00 13.88 4.31
N LEU A 215 7.19 14.75 4.92
CA LEU A 215 7.09 14.91 6.37
C LEU A 215 5.76 14.34 6.83
N VAL A 216 5.80 13.53 7.88
CA VAL A 216 4.60 12.92 8.47
C VAL A 216 4.60 13.19 9.96
N GLN A 217 3.63 13.94 10.44
CA GLN A 217 3.36 14.07 11.87
C GLN A 217 2.40 12.95 12.27
N GLY A 218 2.85 12.05 13.14
CA GLY A 218 2.03 10.95 13.61
C GLY A 218 0.79 11.40 14.36
N VAL A 219 -0.29 10.63 14.22
CA VAL A 219 -1.59 10.87 14.86
C VAL A 219 -2.03 9.66 15.67
N THR A 220 -2.87 9.86 16.67
CA THR A 220 -3.33 8.76 17.55
C THR A 220 -4.41 7.88 16.92
N LYS A 221 -5.18 8.42 15.98
CA LYS A 221 -6.29 7.71 15.30
C LYS A 221 -6.63 8.35 13.97
N LEU A 222 -7.15 7.53 13.07
CA LEU A 222 -7.69 7.95 11.79
C LEU A 222 -9.22 7.87 11.79
N LYS A 223 -9.87 8.63 10.91
CA LYS A 223 -11.32 8.73 10.74
C LYS A 223 -11.81 8.02 9.48
N LYS A 224 -13.13 7.89 9.32
CA LYS A 224 -13.74 7.45 8.06
C LYS A 224 -13.40 8.42 6.93
N ALA A 225 -13.24 7.89 5.72
CA ALA A 225 -12.96 8.69 4.53
C ALA A 225 -13.59 8.11 3.28
N GLU A 226 -13.71 8.96 2.26
CA GLU A 226 -14.08 8.60 0.89
C GLU A 226 -13.02 9.13 -0.05
N HIS A 227 -12.57 8.29 -0.98
CA HIS A 227 -11.50 8.64 -1.91
C HIS A 227 -11.77 8.04 -3.29
N GLU A 228 -11.45 8.80 -4.31
CA GLU A 228 -11.48 8.35 -5.70
C GLU A 228 -10.05 8.07 -6.15
N ILE A 229 -9.81 6.86 -6.66
CA ILE A 229 -8.51 6.43 -7.19
C ILE A 229 -8.23 7.21 -8.48
N ILE A 230 -7.02 7.75 -8.61
CA ILE A 230 -6.59 8.43 -9.86
C ILE A 230 -6.63 7.48 -11.06
N SER A 231 -6.82 8.03 -12.24
CA SER A 231 -6.76 7.25 -13.49
C SER A 231 -5.37 6.66 -13.72
N ASP A 232 -5.31 5.51 -14.38
CA ASP A 232 -4.07 4.77 -14.60
C ASP A 232 -3.27 5.40 -15.75
N ARG A 233 -2.20 6.12 -15.41
CA ARG A 233 -1.28 6.75 -16.37
C ARG A 233 -0.54 5.75 -17.26
N ILE A 234 -0.34 4.52 -16.77
CA ILE A 234 0.38 3.46 -17.51
C ILE A 234 -0.52 2.90 -18.62
N VAL A 235 -1.81 2.77 -18.33
CA VAL A 235 -2.81 2.34 -19.33
C VAL A 235 -3.12 3.46 -20.32
N ALA A 236 -3.02 4.73 -19.89
CA ALA A 236 -3.27 5.88 -20.75
C ALA A 236 -2.14 6.12 -21.77
N GLY A 237 -0.89 5.79 -21.46
CA GLY A 237 0.29 5.91 -22.33
C GLY A 237 0.50 4.69 -23.20
#